data_e849d8c0c589b6e6d13dd82e8e2c744d
#
_entry.id   e849d8c0c589b6e6d13dd82e8e2c744d
#
_cell.length_a   1.000
_cell.length_b   1.000
_cell.length_c   1.000
_cell.angle_alpha   90.00
_cell.angle_beta   90.00
_cell.angle_gamma   90.00
#
_symmetry.space_group_name_H-M   'P 1'
#
loop_
_entity.id
_entity.type
_entity.pdbx_description
1 polymer ?
#
loop_
_entity_poly.entity_id
_entity_poly.type
_entity_poly.pdbx_seq_one_letter_code
_entity_poly.pdbx_strand_id
1 'polypeptide(L)'
;MMATRLKQFGLLLFSMLICGVAFFQMFERTTGGFPQNYLWMLASVGALFLTSWGLPLRFQPYANQAIMCCVMVLTGTGIMMIARIDQDSNTSVAFKQLLWLSIALVLANLLVIFMKDYRVLRRFSYVSMVIGLVLLLSPMLPVIGSEQYGARIWVKIPGLGSFQPSEFAKLFLAFFFASYLYDHRDQLAVGGKKVLGLQLPRIKDLGPIIVVWIVSMGVLVVQHDLGTSLMFFAMFVSMLYVATGRTSWIVIGFIAFAVGAFAAANIFSHVGARVDAWLHPFDSAQYNKEYGGSYQLVTGIFGLASGGLMGTGLGQGHPSLTPIANSDYIYAALGEELGLTGLMAILMLYLLIIAAGMITAMKIKDGFGKLLASGLVFTMAFQVFTVVGGITLVIPLTGLTLPYMAAGGSSLIANYMLAALLVVISNSANKPESDIDSDTFQYEAMQALRARKQSRARRSVASAQATEIISTETPVSGTPVVPPAPPSGTPVVPPAPPSGTPNVSDSMSEGSQA
;
A
#
# COMPACT_ATOMS: atom_id res chain seq x y z
N MET A 1 -22.61 -17.46 11.17
CA MET A 1 -22.45 -17.30 9.71
C MET A 1 -23.60 -16.58 9.03
N MET A 2 -24.85 -17.01 9.20
CA MET A 2 -26.00 -16.41 8.50
C MET A 2 -26.23 -14.92 8.84
N ALA A 3 -26.16 -14.52 10.10
CA ALA A 3 -26.28 -13.11 10.52
C ALA A 3 -25.18 -12.20 9.95
N THR A 4 -23.96 -12.72 9.81
CA THR A 4 -22.85 -11.97 9.21
C THR A 4 -23.07 -11.78 7.71
N ARG A 5 -23.55 -12.80 7.00
CA ARG A 5 -23.87 -12.70 5.56
C ARG A 5 -25.02 -11.73 5.28
N LEU A 6 -26.03 -11.70 6.16
CA LEU A 6 -27.15 -10.74 6.02
C LEU A 6 -26.65 -9.29 6.20
N LYS A 7 -25.76 -9.03 7.17
CA LYS A 7 -25.13 -7.71 7.34
C LYS A 7 -24.29 -7.31 6.12
N GLN A 8 -23.53 -8.25 5.56
CA GLN A 8 -22.72 -8.01 4.35
C GLN A 8 -23.61 -7.71 3.14
N PHE A 9 -24.72 -8.42 2.99
CA PHE A 9 -25.69 -8.14 1.93
C PHE A 9 -26.35 -6.77 2.10
N GLY A 10 -26.70 -6.39 3.33
CA GLY A 10 -27.20 -5.05 3.64
C GLY A 10 -26.21 -3.94 3.27
N LEU A 11 -24.90 -4.16 3.53
CA LEU A 11 -23.84 -3.22 3.12
C LEU A 11 -23.75 -3.10 1.59
N LEU A 12 -23.87 -4.21 0.86
CA LEU A 12 -23.87 -4.18 -0.60
C LEU A 12 -25.06 -3.38 -1.13
N LEU A 13 -26.29 -3.68 -0.66
CA LEU A 13 -27.49 -2.96 -1.07
C LEU A 13 -27.37 -1.46 -0.78
N PHE A 14 -26.85 -1.10 0.39
CA PHE A 14 -26.63 0.29 0.77
C PHE A 14 -25.60 0.96 -0.16
N SER A 15 -24.51 0.28 -0.51
CA SER A 15 -23.51 0.76 -1.47
C SER A 15 -24.12 1.01 -2.85
N MET A 16 -24.93 0.07 -3.34
CA MET A 16 -25.62 0.20 -4.63
C MET A 16 -26.66 1.33 -4.61
N LEU A 17 -27.38 1.49 -3.49
CA LEU A 17 -28.37 2.56 -3.31
C LEU A 17 -27.70 3.94 -3.36
N ILE A 18 -26.57 4.12 -2.66
CA ILE A 18 -25.82 5.39 -2.70
C ILE A 18 -25.42 5.72 -4.13
N CYS A 19 -24.80 4.79 -4.85
CA CYS A 19 -24.41 5.01 -6.24
C CYS A 19 -25.60 5.29 -7.14
N GLY A 20 -26.68 4.53 -7.02
CA GLY A 20 -27.89 4.69 -7.82
C GLY A 20 -28.57 6.05 -7.61
N VAL A 21 -28.70 6.47 -6.35
CA VAL A 21 -29.27 7.80 -6.00
C VAL A 21 -28.39 8.92 -6.53
N ALA A 22 -27.06 8.81 -6.40
CA ALA A 22 -26.13 9.82 -6.91
C ALA A 22 -26.25 10.00 -8.44
N PHE A 23 -26.25 8.87 -9.18
CA PHE A 23 -26.48 8.92 -10.63
C PHE A 23 -27.83 9.50 -10.99
N PHE A 24 -28.90 9.08 -10.31
CA PHE A 24 -30.25 9.58 -10.58
C PHE A 24 -30.34 11.09 -10.36
N GLN A 25 -29.88 11.58 -9.21
CA GLN A 25 -29.89 13.00 -8.90
C GLN A 25 -29.07 13.84 -9.89
N MET A 26 -27.91 13.35 -10.28
CA MET A 26 -27.04 14.02 -11.23
C MET A 26 -27.74 14.17 -12.59
N PHE A 27 -28.30 13.09 -13.15
CA PHE A 27 -28.95 13.15 -14.47
C PHE A 27 -30.28 13.91 -14.46
N GLU A 28 -31.07 13.79 -13.40
CA GLU A 28 -32.30 14.58 -13.25
C GLU A 28 -32.02 16.09 -13.30
N ARG A 29 -30.90 16.51 -12.69
CA ARG A 29 -30.52 17.94 -12.65
C ARG A 29 -29.86 18.41 -13.95
N THR A 30 -29.08 17.58 -14.63
CA THR A 30 -28.34 18.02 -15.82
C THR A 30 -29.11 17.87 -17.11
N THR A 31 -29.91 16.82 -17.27
CA THR A 31 -30.60 16.50 -18.53
C THR A 31 -32.14 16.53 -18.40
N GLY A 32 -32.69 16.77 -17.21
CA GLY A 32 -34.14 16.74 -16.95
C GLY A 32 -34.73 15.33 -17.06
N GLY A 33 -33.92 14.28 -17.04
CA GLY A 33 -34.35 12.90 -17.09
C GLY A 33 -33.18 11.95 -17.23
N PHE A 34 -33.41 10.66 -17.05
CA PHE A 34 -32.35 9.64 -17.08
C PHE A 34 -32.12 9.12 -18.50
N PRO A 35 -30.97 9.40 -19.18
CA PRO A 35 -30.70 8.92 -20.53
C PRO A 35 -30.58 7.40 -20.57
N GLN A 36 -31.21 6.76 -21.56
CA GLN A 36 -31.26 5.29 -21.67
C GLN A 36 -29.87 4.64 -21.74
N ASN A 37 -28.91 5.29 -22.37
CA ASN A 37 -27.53 4.79 -22.46
C ASN A 37 -26.87 4.65 -21.07
N TYR A 38 -27.11 5.60 -20.18
CA TYR A 38 -26.59 5.56 -18.82
C TYR A 38 -27.35 4.58 -17.92
N LEU A 39 -28.61 4.29 -18.22
CA LEU A 39 -29.36 3.23 -17.53
C LEU A 39 -28.69 1.87 -17.74
N TRP A 40 -28.29 1.55 -18.99
CA TRP A 40 -27.55 0.35 -19.27
C TRP A 40 -26.17 0.33 -18.61
N MET A 41 -25.49 1.46 -18.55
CA MET A 41 -24.23 1.60 -17.83
C MET A 41 -24.40 1.31 -16.32
N LEU A 42 -25.41 1.91 -15.69
CA LEU A 42 -25.70 1.67 -14.26
C LEU A 42 -26.08 0.21 -13.99
N ALA A 43 -26.89 -0.39 -14.85
CA ALA A 43 -27.24 -1.82 -14.75
C ALA A 43 -26.00 -2.71 -14.89
N SER A 44 -25.08 -2.39 -15.81
CA SER A 44 -23.82 -3.12 -15.99
C SER A 44 -22.91 -2.99 -14.78
N VAL A 45 -22.74 -1.78 -14.23
CA VAL A 45 -21.97 -1.55 -12.99
C VAL A 45 -22.58 -2.32 -11.81
N GLY A 46 -23.91 -2.28 -11.68
CA GLY A 46 -24.61 -3.04 -10.65
C GLY A 46 -24.40 -4.55 -10.76
N ALA A 47 -24.50 -5.09 -11.98
CA ALA A 47 -24.25 -6.51 -12.24
C ALA A 47 -22.80 -6.91 -11.92
N LEU A 48 -21.82 -6.07 -12.31
CA LEU A 48 -20.40 -6.31 -12.00
C LEU A 48 -20.15 -6.27 -10.49
N PHE A 49 -20.77 -5.35 -9.77
CA PHE A 49 -20.64 -5.29 -8.32
C PHE A 49 -21.25 -6.50 -7.63
N LEU A 50 -22.43 -6.97 -8.09
CA LEU A 50 -23.07 -8.19 -7.57
C LEU A 50 -22.18 -9.42 -7.75
N THR A 51 -21.57 -9.58 -8.94
CA THR A 51 -20.65 -10.72 -9.17
C THR A 51 -19.42 -10.64 -8.29
N SER A 52 -18.81 -9.45 -8.16
CA SER A 52 -17.60 -9.25 -7.34
C SER A 52 -17.86 -9.35 -5.84
N TRP A 53 -19.10 -9.19 -5.39
CA TRP A 53 -19.49 -9.48 -4.03
C TRP A 53 -19.83 -10.97 -3.81
N GLY A 54 -20.50 -11.60 -4.78
CA GLY A 54 -20.95 -12.97 -4.69
C GLY A 54 -19.83 -14.02 -4.76
N LEU A 55 -18.84 -13.79 -5.64
CA LEU A 55 -17.74 -14.73 -5.82
C LEU A 55 -16.88 -14.92 -4.55
N PRO A 56 -16.47 -13.89 -3.81
CA PRO A 56 -15.76 -14.07 -2.55
C PRO A 56 -16.56 -14.84 -1.50
N LEU A 57 -17.89 -14.75 -1.47
CA LEU A 57 -18.71 -15.56 -0.55
C LEU A 57 -18.55 -17.06 -0.78
N ARG A 58 -18.29 -17.47 -2.03
CA ARG A 58 -18.12 -18.89 -2.40
C ARG A 58 -16.69 -19.37 -2.21
N PHE A 59 -15.71 -18.57 -2.63
CA PHE A 59 -14.29 -18.96 -2.70
C PHE A 59 -13.48 -18.51 -1.47
N GLN A 60 -13.88 -17.42 -0.81
CA GLN A 60 -13.22 -16.82 0.34
C GLN A 60 -14.23 -16.51 1.46
N PRO A 61 -14.83 -17.56 2.08
CA PRO A 61 -16.03 -17.41 2.94
C PRO A 61 -15.81 -16.61 4.23
N TYR A 62 -14.55 -16.46 4.68
CA TYR A 62 -14.17 -15.70 5.88
C TYR A 62 -13.66 -14.29 5.56
N ALA A 63 -13.65 -13.90 4.29
CA ALA A 63 -13.15 -12.60 3.86
C ALA A 63 -13.97 -11.43 4.43
N ASN A 64 -13.28 -10.31 4.67
CA ASN A 64 -13.93 -9.06 5.07
C ASN A 64 -14.52 -8.36 3.85
N GLN A 65 -15.83 -8.51 3.64
CA GLN A 65 -16.55 -7.94 2.50
C GLN A 65 -16.71 -6.40 2.57
N ALA A 66 -16.49 -5.79 3.75
CA ALA A 66 -16.60 -4.34 3.88
C ALA A 66 -15.57 -3.61 2.99
N ILE A 67 -14.39 -4.20 2.75
CA ILE A 67 -13.38 -3.66 1.85
C ILE A 67 -13.98 -3.45 0.45
N MET A 68 -14.62 -4.50 -0.10
CA MET A 68 -15.18 -4.46 -1.44
C MET A 68 -16.37 -3.51 -1.54
N CYS A 69 -17.23 -3.44 -0.51
CA CYS A 69 -18.36 -2.50 -0.49
C CYS A 69 -17.90 -1.04 -0.49
N CYS A 70 -16.87 -0.68 0.29
CA CYS A 70 -16.29 0.65 0.26
C CYS A 70 -15.67 0.99 -1.10
N VAL A 71 -14.92 0.04 -1.70
CA VAL A 71 -14.35 0.20 -3.05
C VAL A 71 -15.46 0.43 -4.09
N MET A 72 -16.58 -0.28 -3.99
CA MET A 72 -17.74 -0.11 -4.88
C MET A 72 -18.33 1.29 -4.82
N VAL A 73 -18.50 1.85 -3.61
CA VAL A 73 -19.02 3.23 -3.47
C VAL A 73 -18.05 4.24 -4.06
N LEU A 74 -16.74 4.11 -3.78
CA LEU A 74 -15.72 4.99 -4.35
C LEU A 74 -15.72 4.92 -5.88
N THR A 75 -15.74 3.72 -6.46
CA THR A 75 -15.76 3.55 -7.91
C THR A 75 -17.05 4.07 -8.54
N GLY A 76 -18.20 3.79 -7.93
CA GLY A 76 -19.49 4.25 -8.41
C GLY A 76 -19.59 5.78 -8.42
N THR A 77 -19.18 6.43 -7.33
CA THR A 77 -19.15 7.92 -7.25
C THR A 77 -18.12 8.53 -8.19
N GLY A 78 -16.96 7.86 -8.39
CA GLY A 78 -15.96 8.27 -9.38
C GLY A 78 -16.52 8.24 -10.81
N ILE A 79 -17.13 7.12 -11.22
CA ILE A 79 -17.74 6.99 -12.56
C ILE A 79 -18.88 7.99 -12.75
N MET A 80 -19.68 8.25 -11.72
CA MET A 80 -20.73 9.28 -11.75
C MET A 80 -20.14 10.66 -12.06
N MET A 81 -19.09 11.08 -11.35
CA MET A 81 -18.44 12.36 -11.59
C MET A 81 -17.77 12.43 -12.97
N ILE A 82 -17.13 11.36 -13.42
CA ILE A 82 -16.57 11.27 -14.79
C ILE A 82 -17.69 11.45 -15.83
N ALA A 83 -18.85 10.79 -15.64
CA ALA A 83 -20.00 10.93 -16.52
C ALA A 83 -20.57 12.36 -16.50
N ARG A 84 -20.53 13.02 -15.34
CA ARG A 84 -20.90 14.45 -15.20
C ARG A 84 -19.98 15.37 -16.02
N ILE A 85 -18.66 15.16 -15.92
CA ILE A 85 -17.68 15.95 -16.67
C ILE A 85 -17.78 15.67 -18.19
N ASP A 86 -18.06 14.41 -18.57
CA ASP A 86 -18.27 14.05 -19.98
C ASP A 86 -19.43 14.82 -20.62
N GLN A 87 -20.49 15.12 -19.89
CA GLN A 87 -21.62 15.92 -20.40
C GLN A 87 -21.19 17.34 -20.76
N ASP A 88 -20.41 17.99 -19.89
CA ASP A 88 -19.94 19.36 -20.13
C ASP A 88 -18.88 19.40 -21.27
N SER A 89 -18.03 18.40 -21.33
CA SER A 89 -16.89 18.35 -22.25
C SER A 89 -17.19 17.61 -23.57
N ASN A 90 -18.40 17.07 -23.72
CA ASN A 90 -18.83 16.24 -24.86
C ASN A 90 -17.83 15.09 -25.15
N THR A 91 -17.37 14.42 -24.10
CA THR A 91 -16.46 13.27 -24.17
C THR A 91 -17.17 11.97 -23.79
N SER A 92 -16.47 10.84 -23.85
CA SER A 92 -17.02 9.51 -23.51
C SER A 92 -16.06 8.72 -22.61
N VAL A 93 -15.43 9.40 -21.66
CA VAL A 93 -14.43 8.79 -20.75
C VAL A 93 -15.12 7.83 -19.78
N ALA A 94 -16.35 8.10 -19.35
CA ALA A 94 -17.11 7.24 -18.44
C ALA A 94 -17.35 5.84 -19.02
N PHE A 95 -17.69 5.73 -20.31
CA PHE A 95 -17.85 4.43 -20.98
C PHE A 95 -16.53 3.67 -21.10
N LYS A 96 -15.43 4.36 -21.39
CA LYS A 96 -14.08 3.75 -21.37
C LYS A 96 -13.71 3.27 -19.97
N GLN A 97 -14.04 4.07 -18.96
CA GLN A 97 -13.80 3.72 -17.55
C GLN A 97 -14.60 2.46 -17.13
N LEU A 98 -15.84 2.32 -17.62
CA LEU A 98 -16.64 1.10 -17.41
C LEU A 98 -15.98 -0.15 -18.04
N LEU A 99 -15.41 -0.02 -19.24
CA LEU A 99 -14.64 -1.11 -19.85
C LEU A 99 -13.44 -1.50 -18.96
N TRP A 100 -12.67 -0.51 -18.50
CA TRP A 100 -11.55 -0.76 -17.59
C TRP A 100 -11.99 -1.35 -16.24
N LEU A 101 -13.13 -0.90 -15.72
CA LEU A 101 -13.74 -1.50 -14.53
C LEU A 101 -14.11 -2.97 -14.75
N SER A 102 -14.68 -3.30 -15.91
CA SER A 102 -15.02 -4.69 -16.25
C SER A 102 -13.78 -5.57 -16.28
N ILE A 103 -12.69 -5.11 -16.90
CA ILE A 103 -11.40 -5.82 -16.93
C ILE A 103 -10.84 -5.96 -15.51
N ALA A 104 -10.85 -4.88 -14.73
CA ALA A 104 -10.35 -4.86 -13.36
C ALA A 104 -11.08 -5.85 -12.45
N LEU A 105 -12.42 -5.89 -12.54
CA LEU A 105 -13.26 -6.81 -11.77
C LEU A 105 -13.08 -8.26 -12.21
N VAL A 106 -12.96 -8.53 -13.50
CA VAL A 106 -12.66 -9.88 -14.01
C VAL A 106 -11.31 -10.35 -13.46
N LEU A 107 -10.26 -9.55 -13.56
CA LEU A 107 -8.94 -9.91 -13.05
C LEU A 107 -8.94 -10.08 -11.52
N ALA A 108 -9.60 -9.19 -10.78
CA ALA A 108 -9.74 -9.29 -9.33
C ALA A 108 -10.50 -10.56 -8.92
N ASN A 109 -11.60 -10.89 -9.62
CA ASN A 109 -12.38 -12.10 -9.39
C ASN A 109 -11.58 -13.37 -9.72
N LEU A 110 -10.83 -13.38 -10.82
CA LEU A 110 -9.91 -14.48 -11.15
C LEU A 110 -8.87 -14.67 -10.05
N LEU A 111 -8.30 -13.58 -9.52
CA LEU A 111 -7.37 -13.66 -8.39
C LEU A 111 -8.04 -14.29 -7.16
N VAL A 112 -9.24 -13.85 -6.79
CA VAL A 112 -10.01 -14.41 -5.65
C VAL A 112 -10.33 -15.89 -5.84
N ILE A 113 -10.65 -16.33 -7.06
CA ILE A 113 -10.99 -17.72 -7.38
C ILE A 113 -9.75 -18.62 -7.34
N PHE A 114 -8.68 -18.21 -8.02
CA PHE A 114 -7.49 -19.06 -8.21
C PHE A 114 -6.48 -18.97 -7.07
N MET A 115 -6.41 -17.81 -6.38
CA MET A 115 -5.47 -17.63 -5.28
C MET A 115 -6.06 -18.18 -3.97
N LYS A 116 -5.90 -19.48 -3.77
CA LYS A 116 -6.32 -20.14 -2.51
C LYS A 116 -5.43 -19.75 -1.33
N ASP A 117 -4.12 -19.56 -1.58
CA ASP A 117 -3.12 -19.18 -0.59
C ASP A 117 -2.20 -18.10 -1.16
N TYR A 118 -2.23 -16.90 -0.58
CA TYR A 118 -1.35 -15.77 -0.95
C TYR A 118 0.13 -16.05 -0.68
N ARG A 119 0.46 -17.03 0.19
CA ARG A 119 1.85 -17.41 0.52
C ARG A 119 2.64 -17.92 -0.68
N VAL A 120 1.95 -18.34 -1.75
CA VAL A 120 2.58 -18.71 -3.02
C VAL A 120 3.40 -17.56 -3.58
N LEU A 121 2.97 -16.29 -3.40
CA LEU A 121 3.68 -15.11 -3.86
C LEU A 121 5.10 -15.00 -3.29
N ARG A 122 5.34 -15.51 -2.07
CA ARG A 122 6.66 -15.54 -1.46
C ARG A 122 7.67 -16.38 -2.24
N ARG A 123 7.23 -17.46 -2.91
CA ARG A 123 8.11 -18.32 -3.72
C ARG A 123 8.68 -17.58 -4.93
N PHE A 124 7.95 -16.59 -5.42
CA PHE A 124 8.31 -15.82 -6.60
C PHE A 124 8.92 -14.45 -6.26
N SER A 125 9.58 -14.32 -5.11
CA SER A 125 10.16 -13.07 -4.62
C SER A 125 11.04 -12.38 -5.66
N TYR A 126 12.10 -13.05 -6.13
CA TYR A 126 13.02 -12.48 -7.11
C TYR A 126 12.40 -12.32 -8.50
N VAL A 127 11.47 -13.20 -8.89
CA VAL A 127 10.70 -13.04 -10.12
C VAL A 127 9.86 -11.78 -10.07
N SER A 128 9.19 -11.53 -8.93
CA SER A 128 8.43 -10.30 -8.69
C SER A 128 9.32 -9.05 -8.75
N MET A 129 10.54 -9.14 -8.21
CA MET A 129 11.54 -8.06 -8.32
C MET A 129 11.85 -7.74 -9.79
N VAL A 130 12.19 -8.77 -10.57
CA VAL A 130 12.54 -8.59 -11.99
C VAL A 130 11.36 -8.02 -12.77
N ILE A 131 10.16 -8.58 -12.59
CA ILE A 131 8.93 -8.07 -13.25
C ILE A 131 8.71 -6.62 -12.85
N GLY A 132 8.79 -6.28 -11.57
CA GLY A 132 8.60 -4.91 -11.09
C GLY A 132 9.59 -3.92 -11.73
N LEU A 133 10.88 -4.27 -11.79
CA LEU A 133 11.91 -3.44 -12.42
C LEU A 133 11.73 -3.34 -13.94
N VAL A 134 11.40 -4.43 -14.63
CA VAL A 134 11.12 -4.41 -16.08
C VAL A 134 9.92 -3.52 -16.38
N LEU A 135 8.85 -3.60 -15.57
CA LEU A 135 7.70 -2.71 -15.71
C LEU A 135 8.08 -1.24 -15.52
N LEU A 136 8.91 -0.90 -14.52
CA LEU A 136 9.39 0.47 -14.31
C LEU A 136 10.25 0.97 -15.47
N LEU A 137 11.08 0.11 -16.06
CA LEU A 137 11.95 0.48 -17.18
C LEU A 137 11.21 0.57 -18.51
N SER A 138 10.07 -0.12 -18.66
CA SER A 138 9.37 -0.25 -19.95
C SER A 138 8.97 1.08 -20.61
N PRO A 139 8.57 2.18 -19.90
CA PRO A 139 8.27 3.45 -20.55
C PRO A 139 9.49 4.17 -21.13
N MET A 140 10.70 3.78 -20.71
CA MET A 140 11.93 4.36 -21.22
C MET A 140 12.35 3.77 -22.59
N LEU A 141 11.75 2.63 -22.98
CA LEU A 141 12.05 2.01 -24.26
C LEU A 141 11.53 2.88 -25.42
N PRO A 142 12.38 3.16 -26.43
CA PRO A 142 12.04 4.13 -27.49
C PRO A 142 10.88 3.70 -28.39
N VAL A 143 10.61 2.39 -28.49
CA VAL A 143 9.59 1.83 -29.39
C VAL A 143 8.18 1.86 -28.79
N ILE A 144 8.06 1.64 -27.48
CA ILE A 144 6.77 1.48 -26.80
C ILE A 144 6.47 2.62 -25.82
N GLY A 145 7.50 3.32 -25.34
CA GLY A 145 7.35 4.44 -24.42
C GLY A 145 6.68 5.65 -25.08
N SER A 146 5.83 6.32 -24.33
CA SER A 146 5.13 7.53 -24.76
C SER A 146 5.28 8.61 -23.70
N GLU A 147 5.65 9.79 -24.16
CA GLU A 147 5.70 10.99 -23.33
C GLU A 147 4.35 11.71 -23.42
N GLN A 148 3.78 12.04 -22.27
CA GLN A 148 2.55 12.83 -22.14
C GLN A 148 2.75 13.83 -21.00
N TYR A 149 2.41 15.09 -21.26
CA TYR A 149 2.53 16.17 -20.26
C TYR A 149 3.94 16.31 -19.65
N GLY A 150 5.00 16.03 -20.43
CA GLY A 150 6.38 16.13 -19.98
C GLY A 150 6.87 14.98 -19.09
N ALA A 151 6.08 13.91 -18.92
CA ALA A 151 6.46 12.72 -18.19
C ALA A 151 6.46 11.47 -19.10
N ARG A 152 7.48 10.65 -18.98
CA ARG A 152 7.67 9.42 -19.76
C ARG A 152 7.28 8.19 -18.96
N ILE A 153 5.97 8.08 -18.64
CA ILE A 153 5.42 7.07 -17.73
C ILE A 153 4.45 6.10 -18.40
N TRP A 154 4.13 6.34 -19.67
CA TRP A 154 3.12 5.58 -20.40
C TRP A 154 3.76 4.65 -21.43
N VAL A 155 3.15 3.47 -21.59
CA VAL A 155 3.41 2.52 -22.66
C VAL A 155 2.19 2.48 -23.57
N LYS A 156 2.37 2.69 -24.88
CA LYS A 156 1.31 2.57 -25.86
C LYS A 156 1.14 1.12 -26.28
N ILE A 157 -0.06 0.57 -26.09
CA ILE A 157 -0.44 -0.76 -26.55
C ILE A 157 -1.37 -0.58 -27.75
N PRO A 158 -0.98 -1.03 -28.97
CA PRO A 158 -1.85 -0.94 -30.15
C PRO A 158 -3.22 -1.57 -29.85
N GLY A 159 -4.29 -0.83 -30.11
CA GLY A 159 -5.67 -1.29 -29.89
C GLY A 159 -6.23 -1.17 -28.47
N LEU A 160 -5.39 -1.07 -27.43
CA LEU A 160 -5.84 -0.94 -26.04
C LEU A 160 -5.66 0.46 -25.44
N GLY A 161 -4.81 1.32 -26.05
CA GLY A 161 -4.54 2.67 -25.54
C GLY A 161 -3.26 2.78 -24.73
N SER A 162 -3.23 3.74 -23.77
CA SER A 162 -2.06 3.99 -22.92
C SER A 162 -2.16 3.20 -21.62
N PHE A 163 -1.05 2.58 -21.23
CA PHE A 163 -0.90 1.78 -20.03
C PHE A 163 0.23 2.36 -19.17
N GLN A 164 0.00 2.50 -17.86
CA GLN A 164 1.00 2.98 -16.91
C GLN A 164 1.59 1.80 -16.12
N PRO A 165 2.80 1.33 -16.45
CA PRO A 165 3.38 0.14 -15.83
C PRO A 165 3.73 0.30 -14.36
N SER A 166 4.03 1.52 -13.89
CA SER A 166 4.38 1.80 -12.50
C SER A 166 3.26 1.42 -11.51
N GLU A 167 1.99 1.48 -11.94
CA GLU A 167 0.84 1.04 -11.12
C GLU A 167 0.88 -0.46 -10.81
N PHE A 168 1.36 -1.28 -11.71
CA PHE A 168 1.56 -2.73 -11.49
C PHE A 168 2.88 -3.01 -10.78
N ALA A 169 3.93 -2.24 -11.12
CA ALA A 169 5.23 -2.37 -10.47
C ALA A 169 5.13 -2.24 -8.95
N LYS A 170 4.23 -1.36 -8.43
CA LYS A 170 3.99 -1.22 -6.98
C LYS A 170 3.57 -2.53 -6.32
N LEU A 171 2.73 -3.34 -6.99
CA LEU A 171 2.29 -4.64 -6.45
C LEU A 171 3.44 -5.65 -6.42
N PHE A 172 4.16 -5.78 -7.54
CA PHE A 172 5.29 -6.71 -7.65
C PHE A 172 6.43 -6.37 -6.71
N LEU A 173 6.76 -5.09 -6.54
CA LEU A 173 7.77 -4.65 -5.58
C LEU A 173 7.29 -4.82 -4.14
N ALA A 174 5.99 -4.65 -3.84
CA ALA A 174 5.44 -4.98 -2.53
C ALA A 174 5.59 -6.48 -2.22
N PHE A 175 5.37 -7.38 -3.20
CA PHE A 175 5.61 -8.82 -3.03
C PHE A 175 7.07 -9.13 -2.74
N PHE A 176 7.98 -8.52 -3.50
CA PHE A 176 9.41 -8.66 -3.28
C PHE A 176 9.84 -8.16 -1.90
N PHE A 177 9.46 -6.93 -1.54
CA PHE A 177 9.84 -6.34 -0.26
C PHE A 177 9.27 -7.14 0.92
N ALA A 178 8.00 -7.57 0.85
CA ALA A 178 7.40 -8.39 1.90
C ALA A 178 8.13 -9.73 2.07
N SER A 179 8.49 -10.40 0.97
CA SER A 179 9.21 -11.68 0.99
C SER A 179 10.62 -11.51 1.54
N TYR A 180 11.37 -10.56 1.00
CA TYR A 180 12.75 -10.32 1.38
C TYR A 180 12.88 -9.90 2.84
N LEU A 181 12.05 -8.96 3.29
CA LEU A 181 12.04 -8.50 4.68
C LEU A 181 11.63 -9.60 5.66
N TYR A 182 10.68 -10.46 5.26
CA TYR A 182 10.31 -11.61 6.07
C TYR A 182 11.46 -12.61 6.24
N ASP A 183 12.18 -12.91 5.15
CA ASP A 183 13.27 -13.89 5.16
C ASP A 183 14.50 -13.40 5.94
N HIS A 184 14.72 -12.08 6.00
CA HIS A 184 15.90 -11.45 6.63
C HIS A 184 15.56 -10.69 7.93
N ARG A 185 14.31 -10.78 8.43
CA ARG A 185 13.84 -10.00 9.59
C ARG A 185 14.73 -10.14 10.83
N ASP A 186 15.21 -11.37 11.11
CA ASP A 186 16.01 -11.64 12.31
C ASP A 186 17.40 -10.97 12.21
N GLN A 187 17.97 -10.90 11.02
CA GLN A 187 19.23 -10.19 10.74
C GLN A 187 19.04 -8.68 10.85
N LEU A 188 17.92 -8.15 10.33
CA LEU A 188 17.56 -6.73 10.37
C LEU A 188 17.16 -6.26 11.77
N ALA A 189 16.65 -7.18 12.61
CA ALA A 189 16.32 -6.91 14.00
C ALA A 189 17.57 -6.87 14.91
N VAL A 190 18.70 -7.50 14.51
CA VAL A 190 19.97 -7.41 15.27
C VAL A 190 20.57 -6.02 15.08
N GLY A 191 20.51 -5.19 16.13
CA GLY A 191 20.99 -3.81 16.09
C GLY A 191 22.49 -3.69 15.79
N GLY A 192 22.84 -2.73 14.95
CA GLY A 192 24.17 -2.20 14.80
C GLY A 192 24.55 -1.22 15.93
N LYS A 193 25.47 -0.30 15.64
CA LYS A 193 25.92 0.71 16.61
C LYS A 193 24.76 1.66 17.02
N LYS A 194 24.70 2.01 18.31
CA LYS A 194 23.84 3.09 18.78
C LYS A 194 24.49 4.44 18.46
N VAL A 195 23.82 5.27 17.69
CA VAL A 195 24.24 6.65 17.39
C VAL A 195 23.10 7.58 17.77
N LEU A 196 23.35 8.57 18.61
CA LEU A 196 22.36 9.54 19.12
C LEU A 196 21.09 8.88 19.73
N GLY A 197 21.24 7.73 20.42
CA GLY A 197 20.10 7.01 20.98
C GLY A 197 19.32 6.13 19.98
N LEU A 198 19.56 6.27 18.68
CA LEU A 198 18.98 5.46 17.61
C LEU A 198 19.86 4.25 17.32
N GLN A 199 19.28 3.06 17.32
CA GLN A 199 19.99 1.85 16.89
C GLN A 199 19.99 1.80 15.36
N LEU A 200 21.16 2.05 14.76
CA LEU A 200 21.34 1.94 13.32
C LEU A 200 21.37 0.45 12.89
N PRO A 201 20.67 0.09 11.82
CA PRO A 201 20.75 -1.26 11.26
C PRO A 201 22.11 -1.52 10.60
N ARG A 202 22.45 -2.79 10.42
CA ARG A 202 23.62 -3.18 9.64
C ARG A 202 23.31 -3.07 8.15
N ILE A 203 23.97 -2.15 7.45
CA ILE A 203 23.75 -1.90 6.01
C ILE A 203 24.02 -3.15 5.16
N LYS A 204 24.88 -4.05 5.59
CA LYS A 204 25.22 -5.28 4.85
C LYS A 204 24.01 -6.20 4.57
N ASP A 205 23.08 -6.25 5.51
CA ASP A 205 21.91 -7.13 5.44
C ASP A 205 20.78 -6.53 4.60
N LEU A 206 20.88 -5.24 4.28
CA LEU A 206 19.93 -4.50 3.46
C LEU A 206 20.36 -4.37 1.99
N GLY A 207 21.55 -4.84 1.62
CA GLY A 207 22.16 -4.58 0.31
C GLY A 207 21.20 -4.76 -0.87
N PRO A 208 20.63 -5.97 -1.10
CA PRO A 208 19.76 -6.20 -2.26
C PRO A 208 18.51 -5.32 -2.29
N ILE A 209 17.87 -5.10 -1.13
CA ILE A 209 16.64 -4.30 -1.06
C ILE A 209 16.92 -2.81 -1.28
N ILE A 210 18.04 -2.30 -0.76
CA ILE A 210 18.48 -0.92 -1.00
C ILE A 210 18.83 -0.72 -2.48
N VAL A 211 19.52 -1.68 -3.11
CA VAL A 211 19.86 -1.59 -4.54
C VAL A 211 18.59 -1.52 -5.39
N VAL A 212 17.62 -2.42 -5.17
CA VAL A 212 16.35 -2.41 -5.89
C VAL A 212 15.61 -1.10 -5.66
N TRP A 213 15.61 -0.60 -4.43
CA TRP A 213 14.97 0.66 -4.08
C TRP A 213 15.64 1.85 -4.78
N ILE A 214 16.98 1.97 -4.73
CA ILE A 214 17.72 3.05 -5.41
C ILE A 214 17.51 3.00 -6.92
N VAL A 215 17.55 1.81 -7.54
CA VAL A 215 17.30 1.65 -8.97
C VAL A 215 15.88 2.09 -9.32
N SER A 216 14.87 1.64 -8.54
CA SER A 216 13.48 2.04 -8.75
C SER A 216 13.29 3.55 -8.64
N MET A 217 13.88 4.18 -7.61
CA MET A 217 13.82 5.63 -7.41
C MET A 217 14.53 6.39 -8.55
N GLY A 218 15.72 5.93 -8.95
CA GLY A 218 16.47 6.53 -10.05
C GLY A 218 15.71 6.52 -11.37
N VAL A 219 15.08 5.39 -11.70
CA VAL A 219 14.23 5.26 -12.90
C VAL A 219 13.07 6.24 -12.87
N LEU A 220 12.33 6.30 -11.75
CA LEU A 220 11.17 7.17 -11.61
C LEU A 220 11.52 8.67 -11.66
N VAL A 221 12.69 9.06 -11.10
CA VAL A 221 13.20 10.44 -11.20
C VAL A 221 13.50 10.81 -12.65
N VAL A 222 14.15 9.91 -13.42
CA VAL A 222 14.42 10.12 -14.85
C VAL A 222 13.14 10.17 -15.68
N GLN A 223 12.10 9.45 -15.27
CA GLN A 223 10.77 9.48 -15.90
C GLN A 223 9.94 10.72 -15.56
N HIS A 224 10.43 11.58 -14.67
CA HIS A 224 9.72 12.75 -14.11
C HIS A 224 8.45 12.36 -13.31
N ASP A 225 8.40 11.14 -12.77
CA ASP A 225 7.28 10.62 -11.96
C ASP A 225 7.58 10.78 -10.46
N LEU A 226 7.44 12.01 -9.98
CA LEU A 226 7.70 12.34 -8.57
C LEU A 226 6.68 11.71 -7.62
N GLY A 227 5.43 11.63 -8.04
CA GLY A 227 4.35 11.05 -7.22
C GLY A 227 4.60 9.59 -6.94
N THR A 228 4.86 8.81 -7.97
CA THR A 228 5.17 7.38 -7.83
C THR A 228 6.49 7.18 -7.07
N SER A 229 7.51 8.02 -7.28
CA SER A 229 8.76 7.97 -6.51
C SER A 229 8.51 8.11 -5.01
N LEU A 230 7.71 9.11 -4.63
CA LEU A 230 7.37 9.36 -3.24
C LEU A 230 6.57 8.21 -2.63
N MET A 231 5.63 7.64 -3.39
CA MET A 231 4.86 6.47 -2.97
C MET A 231 5.75 5.24 -2.74
N PHE A 232 6.70 4.94 -3.63
CA PHE A 232 7.64 3.83 -3.45
C PHE A 232 8.57 4.03 -2.27
N PHE A 233 9.02 5.27 -2.06
CA PHE A 233 9.80 5.63 -0.87
C PHE A 233 9.01 5.34 0.42
N ALA A 234 7.78 5.83 0.51
CA ALA A 234 6.93 5.64 1.67
C ALA A 234 6.61 4.15 1.91
N MET A 235 6.32 3.40 0.85
CA MET A 235 6.12 1.95 0.92
C MET A 235 7.34 1.25 1.50
N PHE A 236 8.54 1.56 1.02
CA PHE A 236 9.78 0.95 1.48
C PHE A 236 10.05 1.24 2.96
N VAL A 237 9.96 2.51 3.39
CA VAL A 237 10.19 2.92 4.79
C VAL A 237 9.16 2.30 5.72
N SER A 238 7.87 2.30 5.34
CA SER A 238 6.80 1.72 6.15
C SER A 238 6.96 0.21 6.33
N MET A 239 7.32 -0.51 5.25
CA MET A 239 7.55 -1.95 5.32
C MET A 239 8.79 -2.30 6.15
N LEU A 240 9.86 -1.52 6.09
CA LEU A 240 11.03 -1.66 6.98
C LEU A 240 10.65 -1.46 8.44
N TYR A 241 9.83 -0.46 8.73
CA TYR A 241 9.32 -0.22 10.07
C TYR A 241 8.50 -1.42 10.59
N VAL A 242 7.55 -1.90 9.79
CA VAL A 242 6.70 -3.04 10.17
C VAL A 242 7.52 -4.33 10.35
N ALA A 243 8.55 -4.55 9.51
CA ALA A 243 9.40 -5.73 9.57
C ALA A 243 10.29 -5.76 10.81
N THR A 244 10.81 -4.59 11.23
CA THR A 244 11.82 -4.49 12.29
C THR A 244 11.27 -4.00 13.63
N GLY A 245 10.11 -3.37 13.64
CA GLY A 245 9.52 -2.71 14.83
C GLY A 245 10.31 -1.50 15.32
N ARG A 246 11.22 -0.93 14.50
CA ARG A 246 12.13 0.16 14.93
C ARG A 246 11.69 1.49 14.34
N THR A 247 11.36 2.44 15.22
CA THR A 247 11.01 3.83 14.86
C THR A 247 12.18 4.58 14.21
N SER A 248 13.43 4.13 14.42
CA SER A 248 14.60 4.71 13.76
C SER A 248 14.49 4.72 12.22
N TRP A 249 13.81 3.74 11.60
CA TRP A 249 13.59 3.72 10.16
C TRP A 249 12.69 4.87 9.69
N ILE A 250 11.66 5.22 10.48
CA ILE A 250 10.79 6.36 10.18
C ILE A 250 11.59 7.66 10.25
N VAL A 251 12.40 7.83 11.29
CA VAL A 251 13.23 9.05 11.46
C VAL A 251 14.28 9.18 10.34
N ILE A 252 14.99 8.09 10.04
CA ILE A 252 15.98 8.06 8.93
C ILE A 252 15.28 8.33 7.60
N GLY A 253 14.12 7.70 7.37
CA GLY A 253 13.30 7.92 6.19
C GLY A 253 12.87 9.37 6.06
N PHE A 254 12.37 9.99 7.12
CA PHE A 254 11.96 11.39 7.10
C PHE A 254 13.14 12.34 6.81
N ILE A 255 14.31 12.13 7.42
CA ILE A 255 15.51 12.91 7.15
C ILE A 255 15.97 12.71 5.70
N ALA A 256 16.02 11.45 5.23
CA ALA A 256 16.42 11.15 3.85
C ALA A 256 15.43 11.77 2.84
N PHE A 257 14.13 11.75 3.14
CA PHE A 257 13.12 12.43 2.34
C PHE A 257 13.34 13.95 2.29
N ALA A 258 13.51 14.59 3.44
CA ALA A 258 13.69 16.04 3.51
C ALA A 258 14.94 16.49 2.72
N VAL A 259 16.07 15.78 2.91
CA VAL A 259 17.31 16.04 2.17
C VAL A 259 17.14 15.76 0.68
N GLY A 260 16.53 14.64 0.33
CA GLY A 260 16.28 14.26 -1.06
C GLY A 260 15.33 15.22 -1.78
N ALA A 261 14.24 15.65 -1.14
CA ALA A 261 13.29 16.60 -1.69
C ALA A 261 13.94 17.99 -1.90
N PHE A 262 14.71 18.46 -0.92
CA PHE A 262 15.48 19.71 -1.04
C PHE A 262 16.49 19.64 -2.20
N ALA A 263 17.25 18.57 -2.29
CA ALA A 263 18.20 18.36 -3.38
C ALA A 263 17.48 18.29 -4.74
N ALA A 264 16.38 17.54 -4.83
CA ALA A 264 15.61 17.38 -6.05
C ALA A 264 15.01 18.71 -6.53
N ALA A 265 14.48 19.55 -5.63
CA ALA A 265 13.94 20.86 -5.96
C ALA A 265 15.00 21.82 -6.55
N ASN A 266 16.26 21.69 -6.12
CA ASN A 266 17.35 22.53 -6.63
C ASN A 266 18.04 21.97 -7.88
N ILE A 267 18.03 20.65 -8.09
CA ILE A 267 18.72 20.00 -9.20
C ILE A 267 17.81 19.87 -10.43
N PHE A 268 16.54 19.52 -10.19
CA PHE A 268 15.59 19.21 -11.28
C PHE A 268 14.59 20.36 -11.46
N SER A 269 14.64 21.03 -12.60
CA SER A 269 13.79 22.19 -12.93
C SER A 269 12.27 21.89 -12.83
N HIS A 270 11.85 20.69 -13.23
CA HIS A 270 10.45 20.26 -13.14
C HIS A 270 9.96 20.07 -11.69
N VAL A 271 10.87 19.72 -10.75
CA VAL A 271 10.55 19.64 -9.32
C VAL A 271 10.46 21.05 -8.74
N GLY A 272 11.45 21.89 -9.05
CA GLY A 272 11.44 23.31 -8.64
C GLY A 272 10.18 24.02 -9.10
N ALA A 273 9.76 23.84 -10.36
CA ALA A 273 8.52 24.43 -10.88
C ALA A 273 7.25 24.01 -10.11
N ARG A 274 7.16 22.75 -9.66
CA ARG A 274 6.03 22.28 -8.82
C ARG A 274 6.07 22.88 -7.42
N VAL A 275 7.26 23.04 -6.85
CA VAL A 275 7.43 23.70 -5.54
C VAL A 275 7.07 25.18 -5.65
N ASP A 276 7.51 25.88 -6.70
CA ASP A 276 7.17 27.28 -6.94
C ASP A 276 5.66 27.48 -7.14
N ALA A 277 5.01 26.63 -7.95
CA ALA A 277 3.57 26.67 -8.14
C ALA A 277 2.78 26.38 -6.84
N TRP A 278 3.34 25.58 -5.95
CA TRP A 278 2.74 25.29 -4.64
C TRP A 278 2.92 26.43 -3.65
N LEU A 279 4.12 27.06 -3.60
CA LEU A 279 4.40 28.16 -2.67
C LEU A 279 3.73 29.47 -3.08
N HIS A 280 3.65 29.72 -4.39
CA HIS A 280 3.14 30.98 -4.96
C HIS A 280 2.03 30.72 -6.01
N PRO A 281 0.94 30.00 -5.65
CA PRO A 281 -0.06 29.56 -6.62
C PRO A 281 -0.82 30.70 -7.30
N PHE A 282 -0.99 31.86 -6.62
CA PHE A 282 -1.74 33.02 -7.10
C PHE A 282 -0.86 34.07 -7.80
N ASP A 283 0.45 33.84 -7.91
CA ASP A 283 1.31 34.75 -8.67
C ASP A 283 0.95 34.67 -10.15
N SER A 284 0.76 35.82 -10.78
CA SER A 284 0.40 35.94 -12.20
C SER A 284 1.42 35.28 -13.13
N ALA A 285 2.71 35.32 -12.78
CA ALA A 285 3.76 34.67 -13.53
C ALA A 285 3.67 33.13 -13.48
N GLN A 286 3.25 32.56 -12.34
CA GLN A 286 3.04 31.13 -12.21
C GLN A 286 1.68 30.69 -12.79
N TYR A 287 0.65 31.50 -12.62
CA TYR A 287 -0.69 31.22 -13.12
C TYR A 287 -0.74 31.15 -14.65
N ASN A 288 -0.07 32.04 -15.35
CA ASN A 288 -0.08 32.12 -16.82
C ASN A 288 0.98 31.24 -17.49
N LYS A 289 1.73 30.46 -16.73
CA LYS A 289 2.77 29.57 -17.27
C LYS A 289 2.14 28.37 -17.95
N GLU A 290 2.47 28.15 -19.23
CA GLU A 290 1.87 27.11 -20.07
C GLU A 290 2.14 25.69 -19.55
N TYR A 291 3.36 25.43 -19.06
CA TYR A 291 3.77 24.13 -18.50
C TYR A 291 4.32 24.27 -17.09
N GLY A 292 3.83 23.44 -16.17
CA GLY A 292 4.24 23.44 -14.78
C GLY A 292 3.78 24.67 -13.99
N GLY A 293 2.77 25.39 -14.48
CA GLY A 293 2.14 26.51 -13.82
C GLY A 293 1.09 26.13 -12.80
N SER A 294 0.51 27.13 -12.15
CA SER A 294 -0.47 26.94 -11.07
C SER A 294 -1.94 27.01 -11.52
N TYR A 295 -2.22 27.23 -12.81
CA TYR A 295 -3.60 27.39 -13.33
C TYR A 295 -4.55 26.26 -12.87
N GLN A 296 -4.15 25.00 -13.09
CA GLN A 296 -4.92 23.82 -12.69
C GLN A 296 -5.14 23.76 -11.17
N LEU A 297 -4.12 24.12 -10.41
CA LEU A 297 -4.15 24.13 -8.95
C LEU A 297 -5.13 25.18 -8.41
N VAL A 298 -5.05 26.40 -8.96
CA VAL A 298 -5.92 27.53 -8.58
C VAL A 298 -7.38 27.27 -8.94
N THR A 299 -7.63 26.77 -10.16
CA THR A 299 -9.01 26.43 -10.58
C THR A 299 -9.60 25.32 -9.72
N GLY A 300 -8.81 24.29 -9.35
CA GLY A 300 -9.25 23.25 -8.44
C GLY A 300 -9.60 23.78 -7.03
N ILE A 301 -8.81 24.73 -6.51
CA ILE A 301 -9.09 25.37 -5.21
C ILE A 301 -10.36 26.23 -5.28
N PHE A 302 -10.57 26.96 -6.36
CA PHE A 302 -11.81 27.72 -6.54
C PHE A 302 -13.04 26.81 -6.64
N GLY A 303 -12.92 25.63 -7.30
CA GLY A 303 -13.96 24.61 -7.28
C GLY A 303 -14.27 24.14 -5.85
N LEU A 304 -13.24 23.81 -5.06
CA LEU A 304 -13.42 23.44 -3.64
C LEU A 304 -14.07 24.56 -2.82
N ALA A 305 -13.66 25.81 -3.05
CA ALA A 305 -14.19 26.97 -2.34
C ALA A 305 -15.66 27.22 -2.70
N SER A 306 -16.04 27.07 -3.97
CA SER A 306 -17.43 27.23 -4.43
C SER A 306 -18.35 26.16 -3.83
N GLY A 307 -17.85 24.93 -3.61
CA GLY A 307 -18.63 23.89 -2.96
C GLY A 307 -18.93 24.13 -1.48
N GLY A 308 -18.08 24.86 -0.76
CA GLY A 308 -18.29 25.17 0.65
C GLY A 308 -18.51 23.91 1.51
N LEU A 309 -19.45 24.00 2.49
CA LEU A 309 -19.74 22.89 3.39
C LEU A 309 -20.63 21.82 2.75
N MET A 310 -21.69 22.21 2.06
CA MET A 310 -22.73 21.28 1.57
C MET A 310 -22.66 20.98 0.08
N GLY A 311 -21.77 21.62 -0.64
CA GLY A 311 -21.66 21.52 -2.10
C GLY A 311 -22.66 22.41 -2.83
N THR A 312 -22.38 22.65 -4.11
CA THR A 312 -23.33 23.33 -5.03
C THR A 312 -24.53 22.43 -5.36
N GLY A 313 -24.39 21.12 -5.14
CA GLY A 313 -25.36 20.08 -5.50
C GLY A 313 -24.91 19.30 -6.74
N LEU A 314 -25.24 18.02 -6.77
CA LEU A 314 -24.89 17.13 -7.89
C LEU A 314 -25.48 17.65 -9.20
N GLY A 315 -24.63 17.85 -10.20
CA GLY A 315 -25.01 18.39 -11.50
C GLY A 315 -25.15 19.92 -11.57
N GLN A 316 -24.82 20.64 -10.50
CA GLN A 316 -24.96 22.12 -10.46
C GLN A 316 -23.62 22.87 -10.39
N GLY A 317 -22.52 22.15 -10.25
CA GLY A 317 -21.16 22.70 -10.34
C GLY A 317 -20.67 22.83 -11.79
N HIS A 318 -19.47 23.36 -11.94
CA HIS A 318 -18.77 23.51 -13.23
C HIS A 318 -17.41 22.82 -13.19
N PRO A 319 -17.33 21.50 -12.86
CA PRO A 319 -16.08 20.79 -12.65
C PRO A 319 -15.19 20.75 -13.92
N SER A 320 -15.79 20.95 -15.10
CA SER A 320 -15.09 21.04 -16.39
C SER A 320 -14.17 22.25 -16.53
N LEU A 321 -14.32 23.30 -15.69
CA LEU A 321 -13.42 24.45 -15.66
C LEU A 321 -12.02 24.09 -15.16
N THR A 322 -11.91 23.04 -14.34
CA THR A 322 -10.61 22.54 -13.89
C THR A 322 -10.03 21.56 -14.92
N PRO A 323 -8.83 21.83 -15.49
CA PRO A 323 -8.20 20.90 -16.43
C PRO A 323 -7.99 19.52 -15.80
N ILE A 324 -8.26 18.46 -16.58
CA ILE A 324 -8.09 17.06 -16.17
C ILE A 324 -8.86 16.71 -14.87
N ALA A 325 -10.00 17.35 -14.66
CA ALA A 325 -10.86 17.14 -13.48
C ALA A 325 -11.34 15.69 -13.32
N ASN A 326 -11.43 14.94 -14.41
CA ASN A 326 -11.82 13.52 -14.40
C ASN A 326 -10.70 12.56 -13.91
N SER A 327 -9.46 13.01 -13.79
CA SER A 327 -8.30 12.22 -13.35
C SER A 327 -7.72 12.78 -12.07
N ASP A 328 -6.66 13.61 -12.16
CA ASP A 328 -5.86 14.06 -11.02
C ASP A 328 -6.65 14.99 -10.07
N TYR A 329 -7.66 15.70 -10.59
CA TYR A 329 -8.47 16.66 -9.83
C TYR A 329 -9.90 16.18 -9.54
N ILE A 330 -10.19 14.89 -9.68
CA ILE A 330 -11.53 14.37 -9.40
C ILE A 330 -12.02 14.66 -7.98
N TYR A 331 -11.09 14.75 -7.01
CA TYR A 331 -11.41 15.12 -5.65
C TYR A 331 -11.90 16.58 -5.53
N ALA A 332 -11.32 17.50 -6.31
CA ALA A 332 -11.79 18.88 -6.37
C ALA A 332 -13.17 18.98 -7.05
N ALA A 333 -13.38 18.27 -8.16
CA ALA A 333 -14.66 18.20 -8.85
C ALA A 333 -15.79 17.66 -7.94
N LEU A 334 -15.51 16.61 -7.17
CA LEU A 334 -16.44 16.09 -6.17
C LEU A 334 -16.67 17.09 -5.02
N GLY A 335 -15.62 17.83 -4.63
CA GLY A 335 -15.72 18.84 -3.59
C GLY A 335 -16.58 20.04 -3.98
N GLU A 336 -16.57 20.43 -5.24
CA GLU A 336 -17.44 21.48 -5.76
C GLU A 336 -18.93 21.09 -5.64
N GLU A 337 -19.29 19.87 -6.08
CA GLU A 337 -20.68 19.45 -6.10
C GLU A 337 -21.19 18.87 -4.76
N LEU A 338 -20.33 18.15 -4.01
CA LEU A 338 -20.71 17.49 -2.75
C LEU A 338 -20.30 18.28 -1.49
N GLY A 339 -19.45 19.29 -1.64
CA GLY A 339 -18.92 20.08 -0.54
C GLY A 339 -17.97 19.31 0.39
N LEU A 340 -17.57 19.97 1.46
CA LEU A 340 -16.68 19.40 2.47
C LEU A 340 -17.28 18.15 3.12
N THR A 341 -18.60 18.11 3.34
CA THR A 341 -19.29 16.97 3.93
C THR A 341 -19.17 15.72 3.06
N GLY A 342 -19.34 15.84 1.75
CA GLY A 342 -19.14 14.74 0.80
C GLY A 342 -17.69 14.30 0.71
N LEU A 343 -16.75 15.24 0.70
CA LEU A 343 -15.31 14.92 0.70
C LEU A 343 -14.89 14.17 1.97
N MET A 344 -15.39 14.56 3.13
CA MET A 344 -15.14 13.86 4.39
C MET A 344 -15.74 12.45 4.38
N ALA A 345 -16.93 12.25 3.79
CA ALA A 345 -17.50 10.92 3.61
C ALA A 345 -16.62 10.02 2.71
N ILE A 346 -16.09 10.57 1.60
CA ILE A 346 -15.15 9.88 0.72
C ILE A 346 -13.88 9.48 1.48
N LEU A 347 -13.27 10.41 2.23
CA LEU A 347 -12.09 10.10 3.06
C LEU A 347 -12.39 9.04 4.11
N MET A 348 -13.59 9.06 4.71
CA MET A 348 -14.02 8.04 5.67
C MET A 348 -14.07 6.65 5.02
N LEU A 349 -14.52 6.52 3.77
CA LEU A 349 -14.51 5.25 3.04
C LEU A 349 -13.07 4.74 2.85
N TYR A 350 -12.12 5.61 2.48
CA TYR A 350 -10.70 5.22 2.41
C TYR A 350 -10.16 4.81 3.78
N LEU A 351 -10.47 5.54 4.84
CA LEU A 351 -10.07 5.18 6.20
C LEU A 351 -10.64 3.83 6.64
N LEU A 352 -11.88 3.50 6.25
CA LEU A 352 -12.47 2.19 6.52
C LEU A 352 -11.73 1.06 5.80
N ILE A 353 -11.32 1.26 4.54
CA ILE A 353 -10.52 0.28 3.79
C ILE A 353 -9.15 0.11 4.47
N ILE A 354 -8.49 1.22 4.81
CA ILE A 354 -7.19 1.24 5.50
C ILE A 354 -7.29 0.51 6.85
N ALA A 355 -8.30 0.84 7.66
CA ALA A 355 -8.53 0.21 8.94
C ALA A 355 -8.80 -1.30 8.81
N ALA A 356 -9.65 -1.71 7.86
CA ALA A 356 -9.95 -3.12 7.60
C ALA A 356 -8.69 -3.89 7.17
N GLY A 357 -7.86 -3.30 6.32
CA GLY A 357 -6.59 -3.89 5.88
C GLY A 357 -5.55 -3.96 7.01
N MET A 358 -5.43 -2.92 7.84
CA MET A 358 -4.53 -2.94 9.01
C MET A 358 -4.99 -3.94 10.08
N ILE A 359 -6.29 -4.05 10.35
CA ILE A 359 -6.84 -5.07 11.23
C ILE A 359 -6.52 -6.46 10.69
N THR A 360 -6.61 -6.65 9.38
CA THR A 360 -6.22 -7.90 8.72
C THR A 360 -4.74 -8.19 8.93
N ALA A 361 -3.86 -7.21 8.72
CA ALA A 361 -2.42 -7.34 8.95
C ALA A 361 -2.06 -7.66 10.41
N MET A 362 -2.82 -7.13 11.38
CA MET A 362 -2.62 -7.44 12.80
C MET A 362 -3.12 -8.84 13.20
N LYS A 363 -4.23 -9.29 12.62
CA LYS A 363 -4.81 -10.60 12.94
C LYS A 363 -4.06 -11.78 12.34
N ILE A 364 -3.41 -11.57 11.19
CA ILE A 364 -2.74 -12.67 10.50
C ILE A 364 -1.51 -13.15 11.27
N LYS A 365 -1.39 -14.48 11.45
CA LYS A 365 -0.29 -15.11 12.19
C LYS A 365 1.00 -15.20 11.37
N ASP A 366 0.89 -15.26 10.05
CA ASP A 366 2.02 -15.36 9.13
C ASP A 366 2.72 -14.01 8.93
N GLY A 367 4.03 -13.99 9.14
CA GLY A 367 4.83 -12.76 9.03
C GLY A 367 4.90 -12.18 7.62
N PHE A 368 4.91 -13.03 6.57
CA PHE A 368 4.86 -12.57 5.19
C PHE A 368 3.53 -11.88 4.88
N GLY A 369 2.41 -12.52 5.26
CA GLY A 369 1.08 -11.93 5.09
C GLY A 369 0.90 -10.61 5.85
N LYS A 370 1.48 -10.50 7.06
CA LYS A 370 1.49 -9.25 7.83
C LYS A 370 2.20 -8.13 7.06
N LEU A 371 3.41 -8.39 6.55
CA LEU A 371 4.19 -7.43 5.79
C LEU A 371 3.51 -7.06 4.47
N LEU A 372 2.97 -8.04 3.75
CA LEU A 372 2.28 -7.80 2.50
C LEU A 372 1.03 -6.95 2.70
N ALA A 373 0.13 -7.34 3.62
CA ALA A 373 -1.09 -6.59 3.88
C ALA A 373 -0.80 -5.16 4.34
N SER A 374 0.13 -4.97 5.29
CA SER A 374 0.51 -3.63 5.74
C SER A 374 1.15 -2.80 4.61
N GLY A 375 2.03 -3.39 3.80
CA GLY A 375 2.65 -2.71 2.66
C GLY A 375 1.63 -2.22 1.64
N LEU A 376 0.68 -3.08 1.25
CA LEU A 376 -0.40 -2.71 0.31
C LEU A 376 -1.29 -1.60 0.87
N VAL A 377 -1.65 -1.68 2.16
CA VAL A 377 -2.49 -0.67 2.83
C VAL A 377 -1.76 0.66 2.95
N PHE A 378 -0.48 0.66 3.36
CA PHE A 378 0.31 1.89 3.43
C PHE A 378 0.49 2.54 2.07
N THR A 379 0.71 1.74 1.00
CA THR A 379 0.83 2.25 -0.36
C THR A 379 -0.45 2.98 -0.78
N MET A 380 -1.62 2.38 -0.54
CA MET A 380 -2.91 3.01 -0.85
C MET A 380 -3.15 4.25 0.03
N ALA A 381 -2.91 4.16 1.33
CA ALA A 381 -3.09 5.28 2.25
C ALA A 381 -2.22 6.48 1.86
N PHE A 382 -0.97 6.21 1.51
CA PHE A 382 -0.03 7.24 1.08
C PHE A 382 -0.42 7.84 -0.27
N GLN A 383 -0.91 7.04 -1.23
CA GLN A 383 -1.42 7.53 -2.50
C GLN A 383 -2.61 8.46 -2.29
N VAL A 384 -3.58 8.11 -1.43
CA VAL A 384 -4.71 8.98 -1.09
C VAL A 384 -4.23 10.27 -0.43
N PHE A 385 -3.31 10.18 0.54
CA PHE A 385 -2.74 11.34 1.22
C PHE A 385 -2.06 12.30 0.23
N THR A 386 -1.25 11.77 -0.70
CA THR A 386 -0.52 12.61 -1.65
C THR A 386 -1.44 13.26 -2.69
N VAL A 387 -2.50 12.59 -3.13
CA VAL A 387 -3.47 13.19 -4.06
C VAL A 387 -4.27 14.27 -3.37
N VAL A 388 -4.89 13.96 -2.23
CA VAL A 388 -5.71 14.94 -1.49
C VAL A 388 -4.84 16.09 -0.98
N GLY A 389 -3.66 15.80 -0.42
CA GLY A 389 -2.72 16.81 0.06
C GLY A 389 -2.21 17.74 -1.05
N GLY A 390 -2.01 17.20 -2.26
CA GLY A 390 -1.62 18.00 -3.43
C GLY A 390 -2.73 18.94 -3.89
N ILE A 391 -3.96 18.46 -3.97
CA ILE A 391 -5.13 19.26 -4.37
C ILE A 391 -5.47 20.35 -3.33
N THR A 392 -5.27 20.04 -2.04
CA THR A 392 -5.56 20.99 -0.94
C THR A 392 -4.37 21.88 -0.54
N LEU A 393 -3.29 21.90 -1.33
CA LEU A 393 -2.07 22.68 -1.05
C LEU A 393 -1.33 22.33 0.25
N VAL A 394 -1.58 21.16 0.84
CA VAL A 394 -0.79 20.68 1.99
C VAL A 394 0.63 20.29 1.57
N ILE A 395 0.76 19.72 0.37
CA ILE A 395 2.03 19.34 -0.26
C ILE A 395 2.02 19.75 -1.73
N PRO A 396 3.17 19.80 -2.41
CA PRO A 396 3.22 20.04 -3.87
C PRO A 396 2.44 18.97 -4.64
N LEU A 397 1.77 19.34 -5.73
CA LEU A 397 0.99 18.44 -6.56
C LEU A 397 1.88 17.34 -7.17
N THR A 398 1.44 16.09 -7.04
CA THR A 398 2.22 14.92 -7.46
C THR A 398 1.80 14.33 -8.81
N GLY A 399 0.56 14.58 -9.26
CA GLY A 399 0.01 14.00 -10.50
C GLY A 399 -0.36 12.52 -10.38
N LEU A 400 -0.54 12.00 -9.15
CA LEU A 400 -1.09 10.66 -8.92
C LEU A 400 -2.61 10.67 -9.04
N THR A 401 -3.16 9.56 -9.53
CA THR A 401 -4.60 9.36 -9.61
C THR A 401 -5.17 8.92 -8.26
N LEU A 402 -6.37 9.40 -7.91
CA LEU A 402 -7.09 8.95 -6.71
C LEU A 402 -7.57 7.50 -6.90
N PRO A 403 -7.16 6.54 -6.05
CA PRO A 403 -7.51 5.14 -6.22
C PRO A 403 -9.01 4.90 -6.34
N TYR A 404 -9.43 4.02 -7.24
CA TYR A 404 -10.82 3.64 -7.52
C TYR A 404 -11.70 4.71 -8.15
N MET A 405 -11.44 6.00 -7.95
CA MET A 405 -12.32 7.10 -8.37
C MET A 405 -11.89 7.76 -9.67
N ALA A 406 -10.59 8.03 -9.82
CA ALA A 406 -10.05 8.76 -10.96
C ALA A 406 -10.15 7.97 -12.27
N ALA A 407 -10.30 8.67 -13.39
CA ALA A 407 -10.18 8.10 -14.71
C ALA A 407 -8.76 7.60 -14.96
N GLY A 408 -8.61 6.29 -15.18
CA GLY A 408 -7.30 5.67 -15.41
C GLY A 408 -7.40 4.16 -15.34
N GLY A 409 -7.31 3.49 -16.50
CA GLY A 409 -7.47 2.03 -16.59
C GLY A 409 -6.42 1.27 -15.80
N SER A 410 -5.14 1.65 -15.91
CA SER A 410 -4.03 0.97 -15.23
C SER A 410 -4.15 1.09 -13.71
N SER A 411 -4.44 2.30 -13.22
CA SER A 411 -4.62 2.56 -11.80
C SER A 411 -5.82 1.79 -11.25
N LEU A 412 -6.93 1.79 -11.97
CA LEU A 412 -8.14 1.05 -11.58
C LEU A 412 -7.86 -0.45 -11.45
N ILE A 413 -7.24 -1.07 -12.46
CA ILE A 413 -6.90 -2.50 -12.43
C ILE A 413 -5.97 -2.81 -11.26
N ALA A 414 -4.88 -2.06 -11.12
CA ALA A 414 -3.89 -2.30 -10.08
C ALA A 414 -4.49 -2.17 -8.66
N ASN A 415 -5.35 -1.17 -8.44
CA ASN A 415 -6.00 -0.97 -7.15
C ASN A 415 -7.09 -2.02 -6.88
N TYR A 416 -7.83 -2.51 -7.89
CA TYR A 416 -8.73 -3.66 -7.73
C TYR A 416 -7.98 -4.96 -7.41
N MET A 417 -6.81 -5.18 -8.03
CA MET A 417 -5.93 -6.29 -7.67
C MET A 417 -5.43 -6.18 -6.23
N LEU A 418 -5.09 -4.96 -5.77
CA LEU A 418 -4.74 -4.68 -4.38
C LEU A 418 -5.90 -5.03 -3.43
N ALA A 419 -7.12 -4.58 -3.73
CA ALA A 419 -8.31 -4.89 -2.93
C ALA A 419 -8.58 -6.41 -2.89
N ALA A 420 -8.46 -7.10 -4.02
CA ALA A 420 -8.62 -8.55 -4.11
C ALA A 420 -7.58 -9.30 -3.26
N LEU A 421 -6.33 -8.87 -3.28
CA LEU A 421 -5.28 -9.41 -2.41
C LEU A 421 -5.62 -9.21 -0.93
N LEU A 422 -6.08 -8.03 -0.52
CA LEU A 422 -6.51 -7.77 0.85
C LEU A 422 -7.70 -8.66 1.24
N VAL A 423 -8.65 -8.91 0.33
CA VAL A 423 -9.76 -9.83 0.54
C VAL A 423 -9.26 -11.26 0.78
N VAL A 424 -8.34 -11.76 -0.05
CA VAL A 424 -7.73 -13.09 0.11
C VAL A 424 -6.96 -13.21 1.43
N ILE A 425 -6.14 -12.21 1.75
CA ILE A 425 -5.39 -12.18 3.02
C ILE A 425 -6.35 -12.12 4.21
N SER A 426 -7.43 -11.32 4.12
CA SER A 426 -8.43 -11.20 5.20
C SER A 426 -9.18 -12.51 5.45
N ASN A 427 -9.42 -13.30 4.40
CA ASN A 427 -10.01 -14.64 4.54
C ASN A 427 -9.12 -15.54 5.39
N SER A 428 -7.81 -15.55 5.13
CA SER A 428 -6.85 -16.34 5.90
C SER A 428 -6.71 -15.83 7.35
N ALA A 429 -6.80 -14.50 7.54
CA ALA A 429 -6.73 -13.89 8.86
C ALA A 429 -7.95 -14.17 9.75
N ASN A 430 -9.12 -14.38 9.16
CA ASN A 430 -10.38 -14.63 9.86
C ASN A 430 -10.79 -16.12 9.89
N LYS A 431 -10.00 -17.02 9.27
CA LYS A 431 -10.26 -18.45 9.26
C LYS A 431 -10.17 -19.00 10.70
N PRO A 432 -11.19 -19.74 11.22
CA PRO A 432 -11.15 -20.36 12.54
C PRO A 432 -9.99 -21.35 12.66
N GLU A 433 -9.45 -21.52 13.87
CA GLU A 433 -8.33 -22.44 14.13
C GLU A 433 -8.69 -23.91 13.84
N SER A 434 -9.96 -24.30 14.00
CA SER A 434 -10.47 -25.63 13.65
C SER A 434 -10.38 -25.97 12.17
N ASP A 435 -10.35 -24.95 11.30
CA ASP A 435 -10.32 -25.11 9.85
C ASP A 435 -8.93 -24.85 9.26
N ILE A 436 -7.92 -24.62 10.11
CA ILE A 436 -6.53 -24.53 9.67
C ILE A 436 -6.08 -25.94 9.34
N ASP A 437 -5.88 -26.23 8.05
CA ASP A 437 -5.40 -27.51 7.58
C ASP A 437 -4.15 -27.94 8.36
N SER A 438 -4.21 -29.15 8.95
CA SER A 438 -3.07 -29.80 9.61
C SER A 438 -1.82 -29.83 8.72
N ASP A 439 -2.01 -29.85 7.41
CA ASP A 439 -0.95 -29.82 6.40
C ASP A 439 -0.14 -28.51 6.42
N THR A 440 -0.78 -27.36 6.70
CA THR A 440 -0.08 -26.07 6.78
C THR A 440 0.82 -26.00 8.02
N PHE A 441 0.33 -26.53 9.14
CA PHE A 441 1.10 -26.60 10.39
C PHE A 441 2.28 -27.58 10.28
N GLN A 442 2.05 -28.72 9.63
CA GLN A 442 3.10 -29.70 9.33
C GLN A 442 4.14 -29.15 8.37
N TYR A 443 3.73 -28.38 7.36
CA TYR A 443 4.64 -27.75 6.41
C TYR A 443 5.53 -26.68 7.07
N GLU A 444 4.98 -25.84 7.92
CA GLU A 444 5.75 -24.84 8.70
C GLU A 444 6.67 -25.51 9.72
N ALA A 445 6.20 -26.55 10.40
CA ALA A 445 7.00 -27.35 11.30
C ALA A 445 8.15 -28.06 10.56
N MET A 446 7.91 -28.63 9.38
CA MET A 446 8.95 -29.21 8.53
C MET A 446 9.95 -28.18 8.02
N GLN A 447 9.52 -26.99 7.63
CA GLN A 447 10.44 -25.91 7.24
C GLN A 447 11.31 -25.45 8.42
N ALA A 448 10.72 -25.29 9.60
CA ALA A 448 11.47 -24.96 10.82
C ALA A 448 12.49 -26.05 11.19
N LEU A 449 12.13 -27.32 11.04
CA LEU A 449 13.02 -28.45 11.25
C LEU A 449 14.16 -28.49 10.22
N ARG A 450 13.88 -28.22 8.95
CA ARG A 450 14.91 -28.12 7.89
C ARG A 450 15.87 -26.96 8.13
N ALA A 451 15.35 -25.78 8.53
CA ALA A 451 16.17 -24.62 8.89
C ALA A 451 17.07 -24.92 10.11
N ARG A 452 16.53 -25.58 11.14
CA ARG A 452 17.32 -26.04 12.30
C ARG A 452 18.39 -27.09 11.93
N LYS A 453 18.09 -28.04 11.04
CA LYS A 453 19.08 -29.00 10.52
C LYS A 453 20.20 -28.30 9.74
N GLN A 454 19.86 -27.35 8.88
CA GLN A 454 20.86 -26.58 8.12
C GLN A 454 21.74 -25.71 9.04
N SER A 455 21.17 -25.07 10.06
CA SER A 455 21.94 -24.28 11.02
C SER A 455 22.86 -25.15 11.89
N ARG A 456 22.41 -26.36 12.27
CA ARG A 456 23.26 -27.34 12.96
C ARG A 456 24.39 -27.85 12.06
N ALA A 457 24.10 -28.17 10.79
CA ALA A 457 25.12 -28.62 9.83
C ALA A 457 26.18 -27.53 9.57
N ARG A 458 25.77 -26.26 9.45
CA ARG A 458 26.70 -25.13 9.33
C ARG A 458 27.54 -24.91 10.58
N ARG A 459 26.99 -25.11 11.79
CA ARG A 459 27.76 -25.06 13.04
C ARG A 459 28.74 -26.20 13.18
N SER A 460 28.39 -27.42 12.76
CA SER A 460 29.31 -28.58 12.79
C SER A 460 30.44 -28.42 11.80
N VAL A 461 30.22 -27.89 10.60
CA VAL A 461 31.27 -27.56 9.64
C VAL A 461 32.20 -26.46 10.14
N ALA A 462 31.64 -25.41 10.74
CA ALA A 462 32.44 -24.33 11.32
C ALA A 462 33.27 -24.80 12.53
N SER A 463 32.73 -25.71 13.36
CA SER A 463 33.51 -26.31 14.47
C SER A 463 34.58 -27.28 13.98
N ALA A 464 34.33 -28.06 12.91
CA ALA A 464 35.34 -28.94 12.29
C ALA A 464 36.49 -28.13 11.66
N GLN A 465 36.18 -27.05 10.96
CA GLN A 465 37.19 -26.13 10.42
C GLN A 465 38.02 -25.44 11.51
N ALA A 466 37.39 -25.04 12.62
CA ALA A 466 38.11 -24.47 13.76
C ALA A 466 39.04 -25.48 14.43
N THR A 467 38.66 -26.76 14.47
CA THR A 467 39.49 -27.82 15.03
C THR A 467 40.66 -28.16 14.08
N GLU A 468 40.45 -28.09 12.77
CA GLU A 468 41.50 -28.34 11.77
C GLU A 468 42.55 -27.22 11.75
N ILE A 469 42.18 -25.97 11.98
CA ILE A 469 43.11 -24.84 12.11
C ILE A 469 43.96 -24.97 13.39
N ILE A 470 43.42 -25.50 14.48
CA ILE A 470 44.18 -25.74 15.74
C ILE A 470 45.15 -26.92 15.60
N SER A 471 44.85 -27.89 14.73
CA SER A 471 45.73 -29.08 14.54
C SER A 471 46.85 -28.84 13.53
N THR A 472 46.89 -27.72 12.78
CA THR A 472 47.94 -27.39 11.82
C THR A 472 49.05 -26.51 12.37
N GLU A 473 48.96 -26.03 13.64
CA GLU A 473 50.12 -25.41 14.30
C GLU A 473 51.11 -26.46 14.78
N THR A 474 52.21 -26.58 14.09
CA THR A 474 53.38 -27.43 14.42
C THR A 474 53.88 -27.12 15.83
N PRO A 475 54.22 -28.13 16.65
CA PRO A 475 54.78 -27.89 17.98
C PRO A 475 56.20 -27.33 17.88
N VAL A 476 56.35 -26.11 18.32
CA VAL A 476 57.68 -25.56 18.63
C VAL A 476 58.20 -26.27 19.88
N SER A 477 59.29 -27.00 19.72
CA SER A 477 60.03 -27.67 20.79
C SER A 477 60.52 -26.66 21.81
N GLY A 478 59.87 -26.64 22.98
CA GLY A 478 60.30 -25.87 24.15
C GLY A 478 60.14 -26.73 25.42
N THR A 479 61.25 -26.91 26.15
CA THR A 479 61.41 -27.63 27.39
C THR A 479 60.27 -27.43 28.41
N PRO A 480 59.86 -28.48 29.13
CA PRO A 480 58.77 -28.37 30.10
C PRO A 480 59.18 -27.61 31.36
N VAL A 481 58.58 -26.45 31.59
CA VAL A 481 58.65 -25.79 32.91
C VAL A 481 57.49 -26.35 33.75
N VAL A 482 57.82 -27.03 34.81
CA VAL A 482 56.87 -27.56 35.82
C VAL A 482 56.25 -26.37 36.58
N PRO A 483 54.94 -26.21 36.58
CA PRO A 483 54.27 -25.18 37.39
C PRO A 483 54.18 -25.64 38.88
N PRO A 484 54.32 -24.76 39.85
CA PRO A 484 54.18 -25.08 41.30
C PRO A 484 52.71 -25.41 41.65
N ALA A 485 52.54 -26.35 42.57
CA ALA A 485 51.27 -26.84 43.08
C ALA A 485 50.44 -25.74 43.75
N PRO A 486 49.11 -25.72 43.58
CA PRO A 486 48.22 -24.74 44.24
C PRO A 486 48.02 -25.12 45.73
N PRO A 487 47.86 -24.14 46.61
CA PRO A 487 47.59 -24.38 48.03
C PRO A 487 46.17 -24.90 48.24
N SER A 488 46.06 -25.88 49.16
CA SER A 488 44.82 -26.46 49.66
C SER A 488 43.93 -25.39 50.35
N GLY A 489 42.78 -25.14 49.81
CA GLY A 489 41.75 -24.25 50.38
C GLY A 489 40.37 -24.90 50.31
N THR A 490 39.81 -25.15 51.45
CA THR A 490 38.45 -25.45 51.94
C THR A 490 37.30 -25.53 50.94
N PRO A 491 36.37 -26.49 51.05
CA PRO A 491 35.22 -26.67 50.17
C PRO A 491 34.14 -25.63 50.45
N VAL A 492 33.75 -24.92 49.42
CA VAL A 492 32.59 -24.01 49.43
C VAL A 492 31.34 -24.83 49.14
N VAL A 493 30.41 -24.83 50.08
CA VAL A 493 29.07 -25.43 50.00
C VAL A 493 28.21 -24.53 49.08
N PRO A 494 27.44 -25.07 48.13
CA PRO A 494 26.52 -24.28 47.32
C PRO A 494 25.27 -23.89 48.15
N PRO A 495 24.68 -22.70 47.93
CA PRO A 495 23.47 -22.28 48.65
C PRO A 495 22.22 -23.01 48.13
N ALA A 496 21.34 -23.37 49.07
CA ALA A 496 20.05 -24.01 48.86
C ALA A 496 19.03 -23.06 48.18
N PRO A 497 18.04 -23.59 47.41
CA PRO A 497 17.00 -22.76 46.81
C PRO A 497 15.99 -22.24 47.84
N PRO A 498 15.39 -21.06 47.66
CA PRO A 498 14.41 -20.55 48.60
C PRO A 498 13.05 -21.25 48.40
N SER A 499 12.55 -21.86 49.44
CA SER A 499 11.16 -22.27 49.66
C SER A 499 10.36 -21.08 50.17
N GLY A 500 9.22 -20.81 49.60
CA GLY A 500 8.31 -19.82 50.10
C GLY A 500 7.07 -19.64 49.27
N THR A 501 6.06 -20.49 49.45
CA THR A 501 4.66 -20.20 49.17
C THR A 501 4.07 -19.32 50.25
N PRO A 502 3.25 -18.32 49.94
CA PRO A 502 2.29 -17.80 50.92
C PRO A 502 0.88 -18.25 50.61
N ASN A 503 0.25 -18.75 51.62
CA ASN A 503 -1.16 -19.09 51.78
C ASN A 503 -2.06 -17.86 51.65
N VAL A 504 -3.22 -18.12 51.11
CA VAL A 504 -4.41 -17.27 51.12
C VAL A 504 -5.14 -17.45 52.44
N SER A 505 -5.53 -16.38 53.10
CA SER A 505 -6.77 -16.31 53.88
C SER A 505 -7.15 -14.84 54.18
N ASP A 506 -8.37 -14.53 53.75
CA ASP A 506 -9.42 -13.68 54.35
C ASP A 506 -9.07 -12.34 55.03
N SER A 507 -9.67 -11.28 54.51
CA SER A 507 -10.72 -10.58 55.29
C SER A 507 -11.40 -9.48 54.46
N MET A 508 -12.73 -9.55 54.51
CA MET A 508 -13.71 -8.50 54.14
C MET A 508 -13.46 -7.19 54.90
N SER A 509 -13.77 -6.05 54.27
CA SER A 509 -14.86 -5.15 54.68
C SER A 509 -14.71 -3.75 54.08
N GLU A 510 -15.81 -3.32 53.47
CA GLU A 510 -16.50 -2.04 53.60
C GLU A 510 -15.80 -0.68 53.38
N GLY A 511 -16.50 0.12 52.58
CA GLY A 511 -16.58 1.58 52.74
C GLY A 511 -16.40 2.36 51.44
N SER A 512 -17.43 2.62 50.64
CA SER A 512 -18.30 3.81 50.59
C SER A 512 -17.60 5.13 50.21
N GLN A 513 -18.13 5.72 49.12
CA GLN A 513 -18.33 7.16 48.80
C GLN A 513 -17.09 8.04 48.55
N ALA A 514 -16.96 8.47 47.29
CA ALA A 514 -17.30 9.82 46.80
C ALA A 514 -17.14 9.82 45.26
#